data_0aa7b02da9a7b1c98b2bca920cea18ea
#
_entry.id   0aa7b02da9a7b1c98b2bca920cea18ea
#
_cell.length_a   1.000
_cell.length_b   1.000
_cell.length_c   1.000
_cell.angle_alpha   90.00
_cell.angle_beta   90.00
_cell.angle_gamma   90.00
#
_symmetry.space_group_name_H-M   'P 1'
#
loop_
_entity.id
_entity.type
_entity.pdbx_description
1 polymer ?
#
loop_
_entity_poly.entity_id
_entity_poly.type
_entity_poly.pdbx_seq_one_letter_code
_entity_poly.pdbx_strand_id
1 'polypeptide(L)'
;MTQDTSSQADAASQNGGGDLFNTAAGWVLGAAGLGLGLSILSGGFFHGSKPERPEQLGYVIEGAVEETAGPKEVSVAEALNAMPVADLVAAGEKAFAKCQSCHTVTQGGANGVGPNLYGVMGANVANHPGFAYSGELKALGGQWDWEKMDAWLKNPKGMVAGTKMSFAGLSKVEDRAAISAYLNTLGSNLPLPAYTPEAPAVEGDLEAEAEAVAEAEAGTDPEAAVE
;
A
#
# COMPACT_ATOMS: atom_id res chain seq x y z
N MET A 1 0.31 -31.24 -93.97
CA MET A 1 0.58 -31.94 -92.68
C MET A 1 1.17 -30.93 -91.70
N THR A 2 0.30 -30.29 -91.02
CA THR A 2 0.66 -29.32 -89.96
C THR A 2 0.09 -29.84 -88.65
N GLN A 3 0.99 -30.30 -87.74
CA GLN A 3 0.64 -30.81 -86.43
C GLN A 3 0.52 -29.64 -85.46
N ASP A 4 -0.60 -29.66 -84.84
CA ASP A 4 -1.05 -28.73 -83.80
C ASP A 4 -0.23 -28.94 -82.50
N THR A 5 0.51 -27.91 -82.09
CA THR A 5 1.40 -27.92 -80.85
C THR A 5 0.79 -27.00 -79.76
N SER A 6 -0.52 -26.86 -79.71
CA SER A 6 -1.18 -25.90 -78.73
C SER A 6 -1.81 -26.54 -77.49
N SER A 7 -1.55 -27.81 -77.19
CA SER A 7 -2.28 -28.49 -76.11
C SER A 7 -1.44 -28.90 -74.84
N GLN A 8 -0.21 -28.37 -74.64
CA GLN A 8 0.58 -28.71 -73.49
C GLN A 8 0.94 -27.55 -72.54
N ALA A 9 0.44 -26.34 -72.76
CA ALA A 9 0.80 -25.19 -71.96
C ALA A 9 -0.16 -24.92 -70.76
N ASP A 10 -1.33 -25.55 -70.72
CA ASP A 10 -2.39 -25.20 -69.75
C ASP A 10 -2.43 -26.14 -68.49
N ALA A 11 -1.59 -27.16 -68.41
CA ALA A 11 -1.60 -28.09 -67.26
C ALA A 11 -0.63 -27.76 -66.12
N ALA A 12 0.23 -26.75 -66.28
CA ALA A 12 1.28 -26.46 -65.26
C ALA A 12 0.93 -25.29 -64.31
N SER A 13 -0.25 -24.61 -64.49
CA SER A 13 -0.59 -23.40 -63.71
C SER A 13 -1.61 -23.58 -62.57
N GLN A 14 -2.06 -24.80 -62.27
CA GLN A 14 -3.14 -25.00 -61.29
C GLN A 14 -2.74 -25.61 -59.97
N ASN A 15 -1.44 -25.96 -59.73
CA ASN A 15 -1.05 -26.59 -58.48
C ASN A 15 -0.22 -25.70 -57.52
N GLY A 16 0.03 -24.45 -57.82
CA GLY A 16 0.89 -23.60 -57.00
C GLY A 16 0.18 -22.90 -55.81
N GLY A 17 -1.16 -22.77 -55.83
CA GLY A 17 -1.87 -21.99 -54.81
C GLY A 17 -2.32 -22.81 -53.61
N GLY A 18 -2.60 -24.10 -53.77
CA GLY A 18 -3.09 -24.97 -52.71
C GLY A 18 -2.03 -25.36 -51.68
N ASP A 19 -0.80 -25.59 -52.17
CA ASP A 19 0.29 -26.07 -51.29
C ASP A 19 0.76 -24.96 -50.36
N LEU A 20 0.86 -23.72 -50.80
CA LEU A 20 1.26 -22.59 -49.95
C LEU A 20 0.21 -22.29 -48.88
N PHE A 21 -1.08 -22.35 -49.23
CA PHE A 21 -2.18 -22.13 -48.29
C PHE A 21 -2.23 -23.26 -47.24
N ASN A 22 -2.13 -24.52 -47.69
CA ASN A 22 -2.13 -25.68 -46.80
C ASN A 22 -0.90 -25.68 -45.87
N THR A 23 0.27 -25.29 -46.40
CA THR A 23 1.49 -25.17 -45.60
C THR A 23 1.37 -24.06 -44.56
N ALA A 24 0.89 -22.87 -44.97
CA ALA A 24 0.69 -21.75 -44.04
C ALA A 24 -0.36 -22.08 -42.98
N ALA A 25 -1.48 -22.69 -43.36
CA ALA A 25 -2.51 -23.15 -42.42
C ALA A 25 -1.95 -24.21 -41.47
N GLY A 26 -1.13 -25.14 -41.94
CA GLY A 26 -0.46 -26.13 -41.12
C GLY A 26 0.47 -25.52 -40.06
N TRP A 27 1.24 -24.49 -40.45
CA TRP A 27 2.10 -23.78 -39.48
C TRP A 27 1.31 -23.00 -38.42
N VAL A 28 0.22 -22.33 -38.81
CA VAL A 28 -0.67 -21.59 -37.91
C VAL A 28 -1.31 -22.54 -36.89
N LEU A 29 -1.88 -23.66 -37.36
CA LEU A 29 -2.51 -24.65 -36.52
C LEU A 29 -1.47 -25.36 -35.61
N GLY A 30 -0.29 -25.64 -36.13
CA GLY A 30 0.81 -26.22 -35.35
C GLY A 30 1.25 -25.28 -34.21
N ALA A 31 1.44 -24.00 -34.53
CA ALA A 31 1.80 -23.00 -33.51
C ALA A 31 0.70 -22.80 -32.46
N ALA A 32 -0.56 -22.75 -32.89
CA ALA A 32 -1.70 -22.63 -31.99
C ALA A 32 -1.84 -23.87 -31.08
N GLY A 33 -1.67 -25.08 -31.64
CA GLY A 33 -1.69 -26.33 -30.87
C GLY A 33 -0.56 -26.42 -29.86
N LEU A 34 0.65 -26.02 -30.25
CA LEU A 34 1.81 -25.99 -29.36
C LEU A 34 1.64 -24.97 -28.25
N GLY A 35 1.13 -23.78 -28.56
CA GLY A 35 0.81 -22.74 -27.57
C GLY A 35 -0.24 -23.19 -26.56
N LEU A 36 -1.31 -23.85 -27.03
CA LEU A 36 -2.35 -24.39 -26.17
C LEU A 36 -1.82 -25.53 -25.30
N GLY A 37 -1.02 -26.44 -25.88
CA GLY A 37 -0.41 -27.54 -25.15
C GLY A 37 0.53 -27.05 -24.03
N LEU A 38 1.39 -26.07 -24.33
CA LEU A 38 2.26 -25.44 -23.33
C LEU A 38 1.46 -24.69 -22.25
N SER A 39 0.35 -24.05 -22.60
CA SER A 39 -0.51 -23.37 -21.64
C SER A 39 -1.18 -24.35 -20.68
N ILE A 40 -1.67 -25.49 -21.17
CA ILE A 40 -2.28 -26.54 -20.36
C ILE A 40 -1.24 -27.20 -19.45
N LEU A 41 -0.04 -27.50 -19.96
CA LEU A 41 1.04 -28.07 -19.17
C LEU A 41 1.54 -27.08 -18.10
N SER A 42 1.70 -25.81 -18.45
CA SER A 42 2.06 -24.75 -17.52
C SER A 42 0.99 -24.60 -16.43
N GLY A 43 -0.28 -24.60 -16.81
CA GLY A 43 -1.39 -24.55 -15.87
C GLY A 43 -1.37 -25.72 -14.89
N GLY A 44 -1.18 -26.95 -15.39
CA GLY A 44 -1.06 -28.14 -14.55
C GLY A 44 0.14 -28.12 -13.61
N PHE A 45 1.29 -27.66 -14.11
CA PHE A 45 2.50 -27.61 -13.30
C PHE A 45 2.47 -26.51 -12.23
N PHE A 46 2.02 -25.31 -12.59
CA PHE A 46 2.03 -24.18 -11.65
C PHE A 46 0.79 -24.10 -10.75
N HIS A 47 -0.38 -24.63 -11.17
CA HIS A 47 -1.60 -24.65 -10.35
C HIS A 47 -1.73 -25.91 -9.51
N GLY A 48 -1.22 -27.05 -9.99
CA GLY A 48 -1.21 -28.29 -9.23
C GLY A 48 -0.27 -28.30 -8.02
N SER A 49 0.66 -27.36 -7.94
CA SER A 49 1.59 -27.20 -6.81
C SER A 49 1.10 -26.23 -5.73
N LYS A 50 -0.09 -25.65 -5.86
CA LYS A 50 -0.68 -24.87 -4.76
C LYS A 50 -1.14 -25.84 -3.68
N PRO A 51 -0.54 -25.83 -2.48
CA PRO A 51 -1.06 -26.61 -1.38
C PRO A 51 -2.52 -26.20 -1.16
N GLU A 52 -3.41 -27.18 -1.07
CA GLU A 52 -4.78 -26.89 -0.66
C GLU A 52 -4.72 -26.08 0.63
N ARG A 53 -5.36 -24.93 0.60
CA ARG A 53 -5.46 -24.09 1.79
C ARG A 53 -6.25 -24.89 2.82
N PRO A 54 -5.67 -25.21 3.99
CA PRO A 54 -6.40 -25.96 4.99
C PRO A 54 -7.69 -25.21 5.34
N GLU A 55 -8.78 -25.92 5.46
CA GLU A 55 -10.10 -25.34 5.81
C GLU A 55 -10.08 -24.61 7.15
N GLN A 56 -9.11 -24.94 8.01
CA GLN A 56 -8.83 -24.23 9.25
C GLN A 56 -7.43 -23.63 9.19
N LEU A 57 -7.39 -22.30 9.14
CA LEU A 57 -6.18 -21.52 9.19
C LEU A 57 -5.77 -21.33 10.64
N GLY A 58 -4.66 -21.97 11.02
CA GLY A 58 -4.01 -21.72 12.30
C GLY A 58 -4.33 -22.73 13.40
N TYR A 59 -3.48 -22.77 14.39
CA TYR A 59 -3.64 -23.50 15.62
C TYR A 59 -4.70 -22.78 16.46
N VAL A 60 -5.80 -23.48 16.79
CA VAL A 60 -6.83 -22.94 17.69
C VAL A 60 -6.24 -22.96 19.10
N ILE A 61 -5.91 -21.78 19.61
CA ILE A 61 -5.57 -21.59 21.02
C ILE A 61 -6.91 -21.41 21.73
N GLU A 62 -7.36 -22.45 22.48
CA GLU A 62 -8.54 -22.35 23.32
C GLU A 62 -8.26 -21.29 24.40
N GLY A 63 -9.04 -20.20 24.38
CA GLY A 63 -8.86 -19.05 25.28
C GLY A 63 -8.38 -17.76 24.62
N ALA A 64 -7.98 -17.78 23.35
CA ALA A 64 -7.80 -16.55 22.63
C ALA A 64 -9.16 -15.96 22.27
N VAL A 65 -9.56 -14.89 22.92
CA VAL A 65 -10.64 -14.02 22.43
C VAL A 65 -10.24 -13.60 21.03
N GLU A 66 -11.11 -13.93 20.05
CA GLU A 66 -10.97 -13.48 18.67
C GLU A 66 -11.02 -11.94 18.61
N GLU A 67 -9.91 -11.31 18.92
CA GLU A 67 -9.62 -10.02 18.33
C GLU A 67 -9.00 -10.30 16.97
N THR A 68 -9.80 -10.24 15.92
CA THR A 68 -9.36 -10.14 14.53
C THR A 68 -8.70 -8.78 14.31
N ALA A 69 -7.68 -8.47 15.08
CA ALA A 69 -6.76 -7.40 14.80
C ALA A 69 -5.78 -7.94 13.76
N GLY A 70 -6.06 -7.64 12.49
CA GLY A 70 -5.01 -7.59 11.49
C GLY A 70 -3.82 -6.78 12.06
N PRO A 71 -2.61 -6.86 11.48
CA PRO A 71 -1.46 -6.13 12.01
C PRO A 71 -1.92 -4.70 12.29
N LYS A 72 -1.83 -4.26 13.58
CA LYS A 72 -2.28 -2.94 14.03
C LYS A 72 -1.65 -1.90 13.10
N GLU A 73 -2.47 -1.23 12.31
CA GLU A 73 -1.96 -0.23 11.37
C GLU A 73 -1.44 0.93 12.21
N VAL A 74 -0.13 1.17 12.15
CA VAL A 74 0.53 2.27 12.86
C VAL A 74 -0.17 3.58 12.48
N SER A 75 -0.61 4.34 13.47
CA SER A 75 -1.26 5.63 13.23
C SER A 75 -0.24 6.69 12.79
N VAL A 76 -0.71 7.73 12.10
CA VAL A 76 0.17 8.85 11.73
C VAL A 76 0.71 9.55 12.97
N ALA A 77 -0.08 9.64 14.05
CA ALA A 77 0.36 10.22 15.32
C ALA A 77 1.51 9.41 15.94
N GLU A 78 1.42 8.08 15.93
CA GLU A 78 2.49 7.19 16.35
C GLU A 78 3.74 7.37 15.50
N ALA A 79 3.61 7.36 14.17
CA ALA A 79 4.73 7.52 13.25
C ALA A 79 5.43 8.89 13.41
N LEU A 80 4.68 9.96 13.68
CA LEU A 80 5.21 11.30 13.94
C LEU A 80 5.99 11.39 15.27
N ASN A 81 5.72 10.53 16.21
CA ASN A 81 6.37 10.49 17.53
C ASN A 81 7.39 9.33 17.66
N ALA A 82 7.60 8.54 16.60
CA ALA A 82 8.49 7.37 16.64
C ALA A 82 9.98 7.71 16.70
N MET A 83 10.38 8.93 16.36
CA MET A 83 11.78 9.38 16.34
C MET A 83 11.89 10.88 16.63
N PRO A 84 13.10 11.41 16.91
CA PRO A 84 13.31 12.84 17.06
C PRO A 84 12.85 13.62 15.83
N VAL A 85 12.19 14.76 16.04
CA VAL A 85 11.59 15.58 14.97
C VAL A 85 12.61 15.97 13.89
N ALA A 86 13.86 16.26 14.28
CA ALA A 86 14.91 16.62 13.33
C ALA A 86 15.22 15.48 12.34
N ASP A 87 15.27 14.25 12.83
CA ASP A 87 15.52 13.05 12.01
C ASP A 87 14.32 12.76 11.10
N LEU A 88 13.11 12.94 11.63
CA LEU A 88 11.87 12.80 10.88
C LEU A 88 11.80 13.79 9.72
N VAL A 89 12.11 15.07 9.97
CA VAL A 89 12.17 16.14 8.95
C VAL A 89 13.23 15.82 7.90
N ALA A 90 14.43 15.38 8.29
CA ALA A 90 15.49 15.00 7.35
C ALA A 90 15.11 13.79 6.49
N ALA A 91 14.38 12.82 7.06
CA ALA A 91 13.83 11.71 6.31
C ALA A 91 12.75 12.19 5.31
N GLY A 92 11.91 13.13 5.75
CA GLY A 92 10.86 13.73 4.93
C GLY A 92 11.39 14.50 3.75
N GLU A 93 12.46 15.31 3.93
CA GLU A 93 13.13 16.01 2.86
C GLU A 93 13.64 15.05 1.77
N LYS A 94 14.27 13.94 2.18
CA LYS A 94 14.73 12.90 1.24
C LYS A 94 13.55 12.24 0.52
N ALA A 95 12.48 11.88 1.25
CA ALA A 95 11.31 11.25 0.68
C ALA A 95 10.56 12.19 -0.29
N PHE A 96 10.60 13.50 -0.06
CA PHE A 96 9.98 14.54 -0.88
C PHE A 96 10.55 14.61 -2.31
N ALA A 97 11.71 14.03 -2.57
CA ALA A 97 12.26 13.90 -3.93
C ALA A 97 11.25 13.31 -4.92
N LYS A 98 10.32 12.45 -4.45
CA LYS A 98 9.24 11.88 -5.27
C LYS A 98 8.17 12.91 -5.69
N CYS A 99 8.13 14.07 -5.04
CA CYS A 99 7.13 15.12 -5.22
C CYS A 99 7.65 16.30 -6.03
N GLN A 100 8.98 16.51 -6.04
CA GLN A 100 9.66 17.68 -6.63
C GLN A 100 9.44 17.84 -8.14
N SER A 101 9.15 16.75 -8.86
CA SER A 101 8.87 16.82 -10.29
C SER A 101 7.57 17.59 -10.61
N CYS A 102 6.67 17.70 -9.64
CA CYS A 102 5.36 18.34 -9.82
C CYS A 102 5.16 19.55 -8.90
N HIS A 103 5.81 19.60 -7.73
CA HIS A 103 5.58 20.60 -6.69
C HIS A 103 6.84 21.39 -6.36
N THR A 104 6.68 22.69 -6.11
CA THR A 104 7.69 23.53 -5.50
C THR A 104 7.36 23.75 -4.01
N VAL A 105 8.36 24.13 -3.19
CA VAL A 105 8.18 24.33 -1.75
C VAL A 105 8.79 25.65 -1.24
N THR A 106 9.34 26.47 -2.14
CA THR A 106 9.92 27.77 -1.75
C THR A 106 8.80 28.78 -1.53
N GLN A 107 8.98 29.69 -0.58
CA GLN A 107 8.03 30.77 -0.34
C GLN A 107 7.85 31.62 -1.61
N GLY A 108 6.59 31.78 -2.03
CA GLY A 108 6.28 32.51 -3.27
C GLY A 108 6.73 31.81 -4.55
N GLY A 109 7.15 30.55 -4.47
CA GLY A 109 7.55 29.75 -5.62
C GLY A 109 6.40 29.51 -6.60
N ALA A 110 6.75 29.31 -7.87
CA ALA A 110 5.77 29.09 -8.92
C ALA A 110 5.03 27.75 -8.73
N ASN A 111 3.76 27.72 -9.16
CA ASN A 111 3.04 26.46 -9.37
C ASN A 111 3.68 25.70 -10.54
N GLY A 112 3.85 24.39 -10.37
CA GLY A 112 4.27 23.47 -11.41
C GLY A 112 3.08 22.71 -12.00
N VAL A 113 3.27 21.43 -12.27
CA VAL A 113 2.15 20.50 -12.60
C VAL A 113 1.17 20.42 -11.42
N GLY A 114 1.69 20.48 -10.19
CA GLY A 114 0.95 20.65 -8.93
C GLY A 114 1.14 22.05 -8.35
N PRO A 115 0.39 22.39 -7.28
CA PRO A 115 0.55 23.66 -6.58
C PRO A 115 1.88 23.74 -5.84
N ASN A 116 2.33 24.95 -5.55
CA ASN A 116 3.37 25.17 -4.54
C ASN A 116 2.85 24.72 -3.17
N LEU A 117 3.70 24.05 -2.38
CA LEU A 117 3.33 23.44 -1.10
C LEU A 117 3.87 24.23 0.12
N TYR A 118 4.45 25.41 -0.09
CA TYR A 118 4.86 26.25 1.04
C TYR A 118 3.64 26.64 1.88
N GLY A 119 3.69 26.39 3.18
CA GLY A 119 2.58 26.69 4.09
C GLY A 119 1.35 25.80 3.90
N VAL A 120 1.50 24.60 3.33
CA VAL A 120 0.37 23.72 3.04
C VAL A 120 -0.25 23.09 4.28
N MET A 121 0.57 22.74 5.30
CA MET A 121 0.04 22.17 6.53
C MET A 121 -0.77 23.22 7.31
N GLY A 122 -2.00 22.88 7.68
CA GLY A 122 -2.96 23.80 8.30
C GLY A 122 -3.69 24.73 7.32
N ALA A 123 -3.28 24.81 6.07
CA ALA A 123 -4.00 25.59 5.07
C ALA A 123 -5.31 24.92 4.64
N ASN A 124 -6.25 25.71 4.16
CA ASN A 124 -7.49 25.16 3.59
C ASN A 124 -7.19 24.32 2.34
N VAL A 125 -7.92 23.22 2.19
CA VAL A 125 -7.81 22.35 1.02
C VAL A 125 -8.14 23.13 -0.25
N ALA A 126 -7.35 22.90 -1.30
CA ALA A 126 -7.51 23.52 -2.61
C ALA A 126 -7.51 25.07 -2.61
N ASN A 127 -6.79 25.70 -1.70
CA ASN A 127 -6.80 27.16 -1.52
C ASN A 127 -5.50 27.87 -1.96
N HIS A 128 -4.51 27.16 -2.52
CA HIS A 128 -3.29 27.83 -2.96
C HIS A 128 -3.58 28.78 -4.15
N PRO A 129 -3.15 30.07 -4.08
CA PRO A 129 -3.45 31.05 -5.11
C PRO A 129 -2.90 30.67 -6.50
N GLY A 130 -3.70 30.94 -7.54
CA GLY A 130 -3.26 30.78 -8.93
C GLY A 130 -3.19 29.34 -9.41
N PHE A 131 -3.57 28.32 -8.62
CA PHE A 131 -3.62 26.94 -9.05
C PHE A 131 -5.06 26.49 -9.36
N ALA A 132 -5.25 25.83 -10.50
CA ALA A 132 -6.56 25.35 -10.93
C ALA A 132 -6.84 23.93 -10.42
N TYR A 133 -7.35 23.81 -9.21
CA TYR A 133 -7.76 22.54 -8.61
C TYR A 133 -8.97 21.92 -9.30
N SER A 134 -9.15 20.60 -9.15
CA SER A 134 -10.37 19.91 -9.56
C SER A 134 -11.55 20.32 -8.67
N GLY A 135 -12.78 20.17 -9.19
CA GLY A 135 -14.01 20.45 -8.44
C GLY A 135 -14.14 19.57 -7.21
N GLU A 136 -13.78 18.29 -7.36
CA GLU A 136 -13.85 17.28 -6.33
C GLU A 136 -12.90 17.60 -5.16
N LEU A 137 -11.67 18.06 -5.46
CA LEU A 137 -10.74 18.45 -4.40
C LEU A 137 -11.22 19.73 -3.67
N LYS A 138 -11.82 20.68 -4.38
CA LYS A 138 -12.45 21.86 -3.75
C LYS A 138 -13.63 21.48 -2.87
N ALA A 139 -14.41 20.48 -3.28
CA ALA A 139 -15.56 19.98 -2.54
C ALA A 139 -15.17 19.22 -1.26
N LEU A 140 -13.94 18.67 -1.18
CA LEU A 140 -13.44 18.01 0.03
C LEU A 140 -13.45 18.94 1.24
N GLY A 141 -13.03 20.19 1.06
CA GLY A 141 -13.04 21.23 2.11
C GLY A 141 -12.15 20.94 3.31
N GLY A 142 -12.27 21.78 4.33
CA GLY A 142 -11.47 21.69 5.57
C GLY A 142 -10.03 22.10 5.37
N GLN A 143 -9.17 21.73 6.32
CA GLN A 143 -7.76 22.07 6.35
C GLN A 143 -6.90 20.81 6.18
N TRP A 144 -5.66 21.01 5.75
CA TRP A 144 -4.64 19.95 5.72
C TRP A 144 -4.06 19.74 7.13
N ASP A 145 -4.79 19.00 7.97
CA ASP A 145 -4.29 18.46 9.22
C ASP A 145 -3.44 17.20 8.98
N TRP A 146 -2.92 16.60 10.05
CA TRP A 146 -2.04 15.43 9.98
C TRP A 146 -2.73 14.21 9.39
N GLU A 147 -3.96 13.94 9.83
CA GLU A 147 -4.76 12.79 9.40
C GLU A 147 -5.18 12.91 7.94
N LYS A 148 -5.62 14.11 7.55
CA LYS A 148 -6.05 14.36 6.17
C LYS A 148 -4.88 14.30 5.21
N MET A 149 -3.71 14.84 5.59
CA MET A 149 -2.49 14.76 4.80
C MET A 149 -2.01 13.31 4.68
N ASP A 150 -2.07 12.52 5.76
CA ASP A 150 -1.74 11.09 5.73
C ASP A 150 -2.64 10.32 4.77
N ALA A 151 -3.96 10.49 4.88
CA ALA A 151 -4.94 9.85 4.00
C ALA A 151 -4.74 10.25 2.53
N TRP A 152 -4.43 11.54 2.29
CA TRP A 152 -4.12 12.05 0.96
C TRP A 152 -2.86 11.42 0.38
N LEU A 153 -1.78 11.40 1.15
CA LEU A 153 -0.51 10.81 0.70
C LEU A 153 -0.59 9.29 0.56
N LYS A 154 -1.44 8.61 1.33
CA LYS A 154 -1.69 7.17 1.23
C LYS A 154 -2.33 6.80 -0.11
N ASN A 155 -3.36 7.52 -0.53
CA ASN A 155 -4.05 7.25 -1.79
C ASN A 155 -4.87 8.47 -2.27
N PRO A 156 -4.28 9.40 -3.04
CA PRO A 156 -4.97 10.61 -3.48
C PRO A 156 -6.25 10.32 -4.28
N LYS A 157 -6.21 9.34 -5.18
CA LYS A 157 -7.37 8.98 -6.01
C LYS A 157 -8.45 8.24 -5.23
N GLY A 158 -8.07 7.45 -4.24
CA GLY A 158 -9.00 6.78 -3.34
C GLY A 158 -9.70 7.77 -2.41
N MET A 159 -8.99 8.79 -1.92
CA MET A 159 -9.55 9.83 -1.08
C MET A 159 -10.45 10.81 -1.87
N VAL A 160 -10.02 11.21 -3.08
CA VAL A 160 -10.76 12.14 -3.93
C VAL A 160 -10.77 11.60 -5.37
N ALA A 161 -11.82 10.89 -5.72
CA ALA A 161 -12.05 10.46 -7.10
C ALA A 161 -12.19 11.70 -8.00
N GLY A 162 -11.46 11.76 -9.10
CA GLY A 162 -11.43 12.93 -9.99
C GLY A 162 -10.37 13.97 -9.65
N THR A 163 -9.51 13.74 -8.65
CA THR A 163 -8.33 14.59 -8.44
C THR A 163 -7.44 14.60 -9.68
N LYS A 164 -6.84 15.75 -9.98
CA LYS A 164 -5.85 15.89 -11.05
C LYS A 164 -4.49 15.30 -10.68
N MET A 165 -4.24 15.01 -9.41
CA MET A 165 -3.00 14.41 -8.94
C MET A 165 -2.92 12.94 -9.36
N SER A 166 -1.93 12.61 -10.18
CA SER A 166 -1.75 11.24 -10.73
C SER A 166 -0.84 10.36 -9.87
N PHE A 167 -0.46 10.82 -8.69
CA PHE A 167 0.41 10.08 -7.76
C PHE A 167 -0.27 8.80 -7.25
N ALA A 168 0.49 7.69 -7.22
CA ALA A 168 -0.04 6.40 -6.80
C ALA A 168 -0.26 6.26 -5.28
N GLY A 169 0.40 7.13 -4.50
CA GLY A 169 0.38 7.09 -3.05
C GLY A 169 1.61 6.42 -2.43
N LEU A 170 1.70 6.51 -1.11
CA LEU A 170 2.75 5.92 -0.28
C LEU A 170 2.13 4.93 0.70
N SER A 171 2.54 3.67 0.63
CA SER A 171 2.03 2.61 1.51
C SER A 171 2.54 2.75 2.96
N LYS A 172 3.80 3.17 3.13
CA LYS A 172 4.44 3.29 4.45
C LYS A 172 3.98 4.55 5.17
N VAL A 173 3.44 4.40 6.37
CA VAL A 173 3.01 5.52 7.21
C VAL A 173 4.19 6.39 7.63
N GLU A 174 5.36 5.79 7.86
CA GLU A 174 6.58 6.49 8.24
C GLU A 174 7.02 7.48 7.15
N ASP A 175 6.96 7.09 5.86
CA ASP A 175 7.26 7.98 4.74
C ASP A 175 6.26 9.15 4.67
N ARG A 176 4.96 8.87 4.90
CA ARG A 176 3.90 9.89 4.89
C ARG A 176 4.03 10.86 6.05
N ALA A 177 4.29 10.35 7.26
CA ALA A 177 4.55 11.16 8.44
C ALA A 177 5.78 12.05 8.27
N ALA A 178 6.87 11.48 7.75
CA ALA A 178 8.11 12.21 7.48
C ALA A 178 7.91 13.35 6.48
N ILE A 179 7.24 13.09 5.34
CA ILE A 179 6.93 14.13 4.34
C ILE A 179 6.04 15.21 4.96
N SER A 180 5.02 14.85 5.74
CA SER A 180 4.14 15.81 6.40
C SER A 180 4.90 16.67 7.42
N ALA A 181 5.81 16.08 8.19
CA ALA A 181 6.67 16.81 9.11
C ALA A 181 7.60 17.78 8.39
N TYR A 182 8.22 17.35 7.28
CA TYR A 182 9.03 18.23 6.44
C TYR A 182 8.21 19.40 5.89
N LEU A 183 7.02 19.14 5.31
CA LEU A 183 6.14 20.19 4.81
C LEU A 183 5.69 21.15 5.91
N ASN A 184 5.54 20.67 7.13
CA ASN A 184 5.17 21.51 8.27
C ASN A 184 6.26 22.51 8.64
N THR A 185 7.53 22.23 8.35
CA THR A 185 8.63 23.20 8.55
C THR A 185 8.68 24.29 7.48
N LEU A 186 7.96 24.13 6.38
CA LEU A 186 7.99 25.02 5.23
C LEU A 186 6.86 26.05 5.28
N GLY A 187 6.98 27.01 6.20
CA GLY A 187 5.99 28.08 6.37
C GLY A 187 4.70 27.67 7.08
N SER A 188 4.65 26.48 7.63
CA SER A 188 3.60 25.97 8.52
C SER A 188 4.17 25.78 9.93
N ASN A 189 3.30 25.61 10.92
CA ASN A 189 3.72 25.32 12.29
C ASN A 189 2.58 24.65 13.08
N LEU A 190 2.02 23.56 12.53
CA LEU A 190 1.07 22.76 13.29
C LEU A 190 1.80 22.04 14.44
N PRO A 191 1.23 22.04 15.65
CA PRO A 191 1.75 21.20 16.72
C PRO A 191 1.66 19.72 16.30
N LEU A 192 2.65 18.94 16.71
CA LEU A 192 2.55 17.49 16.52
C LEU A 192 1.36 16.95 17.33
N PRO A 193 0.63 15.96 16.78
CA PRO A 193 -0.45 15.34 17.53
C PRO A 193 0.14 14.61 18.74
N ALA A 194 -0.55 14.73 19.88
CA ALA A 194 -0.16 13.97 21.07
C ALA A 194 -0.34 12.47 20.77
N TYR A 195 0.68 11.71 21.07
CA TYR A 195 0.63 10.25 21.03
C TYR A 195 0.96 9.73 22.42
N THR A 196 0.00 9.05 23.02
CA THR A 196 0.24 8.26 24.22
C THR A 196 0.37 6.81 23.73
N PRO A 197 1.55 6.17 23.86
CA PRO A 197 1.66 4.75 23.58
C PRO A 197 0.61 4.02 24.40
N GLU A 198 -0.26 3.27 23.76
CA GLU A 198 -1.12 2.35 24.48
C GLU A 198 -0.21 1.38 25.20
N ALA A 199 -0.19 1.47 26.54
CA ALA A 199 0.56 0.53 27.35
C ALA A 199 0.14 -0.88 26.87
N PRO A 200 1.10 -1.81 26.66
CA PRO A 200 0.72 -3.19 26.40
C PRO A 200 -0.27 -3.56 27.50
N ALA A 201 -1.44 -4.04 27.09
CA ALA A 201 -2.40 -4.57 28.06
C ALA A 201 -1.66 -5.67 28.84
N VAL A 202 -1.16 -5.32 29.98
CA VAL A 202 -0.72 -6.29 31.01
C VAL A 202 -2.01 -6.82 31.60
N GLU A 203 -2.63 -7.73 30.84
CA GLU A 203 -3.70 -8.53 31.38
C GLU A 203 -3.13 -9.46 32.44
N GLY A 204 -3.64 -9.25 33.63
CA GLY A 204 -3.88 -10.34 34.54
C GLY A 204 -2.72 -10.89 35.32
N ASP A 205 -2.96 -11.03 36.58
CA ASP A 205 -2.29 -11.87 37.58
C ASP A 205 -1.15 -11.24 38.41
N LEU A 206 -1.31 -9.98 38.84
CA LEU A 206 -0.57 -9.53 40.01
C LEU A 206 -1.45 -9.36 41.27
N GLU A 207 -2.76 -9.64 41.20
CA GLU A 207 -3.62 -9.61 42.40
C GLU A 207 -3.74 -10.97 43.11
N ALA A 208 -3.32 -12.08 42.48
CA ALA A 208 -3.39 -13.40 43.11
C ALA A 208 -2.19 -13.76 44.00
N GLU A 209 -1.05 -13.08 43.88
CA GLU A 209 0.11 -13.36 44.77
C GLU A 209 0.16 -12.49 46.03
N ALA A 210 -0.64 -11.42 46.12
CA ALA A 210 -0.68 -10.57 47.32
C ALA A 210 -1.56 -11.16 48.45
N GLU A 211 -2.54 -12.01 48.14
CA GLU A 211 -3.36 -12.68 49.16
C GLU A 211 -2.72 -13.95 49.76
N ALA A 212 -1.81 -14.61 49.03
CA ALA A 212 -1.16 -15.82 49.50
C ALA A 212 -0.04 -15.56 50.53
N VAL A 213 0.46 -14.33 50.61
CA VAL A 213 1.53 -13.96 51.60
C VAL A 213 0.94 -13.45 52.90
N ALA A 214 -0.32 -13.01 52.94
CA ALA A 214 -0.99 -12.49 54.13
C ALA A 214 -1.55 -13.58 55.08
N GLU A 215 -1.77 -14.82 54.60
CA GLU A 215 -2.25 -15.93 55.42
C GLU A 215 -1.13 -16.74 56.09
N ALA A 216 0.14 -16.55 55.73
CA ALA A 216 1.26 -17.31 56.28
C ALA A 216 1.85 -16.70 57.59
N GLU A 217 1.50 -15.47 57.94
CA GLU A 217 2.04 -14.81 59.16
C GLU A 217 1.10 -14.75 60.36
N ALA A 218 -0.12 -15.33 60.29
CA ALA A 218 -1.10 -15.30 61.37
C ALA A 218 -1.11 -16.57 62.28
N GLY A 219 -0.12 -17.42 62.19
CA GLY A 219 -0.13 -18.73 62.84
C GLY A 219 1.05 -19.05 63.77
N THR A 220 1.57 -18.08 64.51
CA THR A 220 2.51 -18.42 65.63
C THR A 220 2.10 -17.73 66.93
N ASP A 221 1.32 -18.42 67.69
CA ASP A 221 0.94 -18.11 69.03
C ASP A 221 2.12 -18.44 69.95
N PRO A 222 2.60 -17.49 70.82
CA PRO A 222 3.58 -17.80 71.86
C PRO A 222 2.89 -17.95 73.18
N GLU A 223 2.46 -19.14 73.52
CA GLU A 223 2.11 -19.47 74.91
C GLU A 223 2.98 -20.57 75.49
N ALA A 224 3.42 -20.31 76.77
CA ALA A 224 4.04 -21.16 77.79
C ALA A 224 5.59 -21.19 77.75
N ALA A 225 6.25 -20.75 78.78
CA ALA A 225 6.12 -21.23 80.15
C ALA A 225 6.82 -20.31 81.15
N VAL A 226 6.12 -20.10 82.27
CA VAL A 226 6.67 -19.68 83.59
C VAL A 226 7.05 -20.93 84.32
N GLU A 227 8.28 -21.05 84.83
CA GLU A 227 8.74 -21.39 86.16
C GLU A 227 10.26 -21.32 86.27
#